data_895c68b6e15ee443b2f4290213f41187
#
_entry.id   895c68b6e15ee443b2f4290213f41187
#
_cell.length_a   1.000
_cell.length_b   1.000
_cell.length_c   1.000
_cell.angle_alpha   90.00
_cell.angle_beta   90.00
_cell.angle_gamma   90.00
#
_symmetry.space_group_name_H-M   'P 1'
#
loop_
_entity.id
_entity.type
_entity.pdbx_description
1 polymer ?
#
loop_
_entity_poly.entity_id
_entity_poly.type
_entity_poly.pdbx_seq_one_letter_code
_entity_poly.pdbx_strand_id
1 'polypeptide(L)'
;NSPLEPLSEYAWWRIGADWQQKAYEFSDGLKASLEAEDALVSEDSGIETTGPSENTEDIETSDNQKDFVASDAANNTDTAASEPSNQADQSATQVVLKKGNKVFFAGDSLMQGVAPFVQKHLKQEYGVQSVNLSKQSTGLSYPNFFDWPKTIEQTLQKEPDIRVLVVFLGPNDPWDFPMGKKYLKFATPEWEAEYLNRVRRILDAASTHDVQVIWLGIPYMKKAKLNEQMRYLDKILSGTVSPQAIWLPTDKLLSNGAEEYADSVKVNGKIIRYRSKDGIHFSAEGQKLLAEKIMEKINFTHDTQP
;
A
#
# COMPACT_ATOMS: atom_id res chain seq x y z
N ASN A 1 -52.01 20.79 -2.97
CA ASN A 1 -50.79 20.92 -2.20
C ASN A 1 -50.68 19.76 -1.21
N SER A 2 -50.13 18.62 -1.65
CA SER A 2 -49.76 17.54 -0.75
C SER A 2 -48.25 17.71 -0.41
N PRO A 3 -47.84 17.61 0.85
CA PRO A 3 -46.44 17.63 1.18
C PRO A 3 -45.81 16.33 0.70
N LEU A 4 -44.67 16.44 0.04
CA LEU A 4 -43.82 15.31 -0.31
C LEU A 4 -43.33 14.68 1.01
N GLU A 5 -43.75 13.45 1.28
CA GLU A 5 -43.18 12.66 2.37
C GLU A 5 -41.67 12.47 2.16
N PRO A 6 -40.84 12.64 3.17
CA PRO A 6 -39.43 12.33 3.06
C PRO A 6 -39.29 10.83 2.83
N LEU A 7 -38.61 10.46 1.74
CA LEU A 7 -38.21 9.07 1.48
C LEU A 7 -37.55 8.53 2.76
N SER A 8 -38.19 7.55 3.36
CA SER A 8 -37.79 6.98 4.66
C SER A 8 -36.34 6.47 4.58
N GLU A 9 -35.59 6.59 5.69
CA GLU A 9 -34.26 6.00 5.89
C GLU A 9 -34.19 4.52 5.46
N TYR A 10 -35.34 3.84 5.44
CA TYR A 10 -35.53 2.47 4.98
C TYR A 10 -35.21 2.27 3.48
N ALA A 11 -35.41 3.28 2.63
CA ALA A 11 -35.09 3.20 1.20
C ALA A 11 -33.57 3.22 0.94
N TRP A 12 -32.86 3.98 1.71
CA TRP A 12 -31.39 4.05 1.66
C TRP A 12 -30.73 2.75 2.17
N TRP A 13 -31.34 2.12 3.16
CA TRP A 13 -30.86 0.85 3.70
C TRP A 13 -31.03 -0.30 2.69
N ARG A 14 -32.12 -0.30 1.95
CA ARG A 14 -32.41 -1.30 0.91
C ARG A 14 -31.46 -1.18 -0.30
N ILE A 15 -31.15 0.03 -0.71
CA ILE A 15 -30.18 0.28 -1.80
C ILE A 15 -28.76 -0.11 -1.34
N GLY A 16 -28.38 0.20 -0.09
CA GLY A 16 -27.11 -0.22 0.48
C GLY A 16 -26.97 -1.73 0.63
N ALA A 17 -28.03 -2.44 1.04
CA ALA A 17 -28.06 -3.89 1.16
C ALA A 17 -27.96 -4.60 -0.20
N ASP A 18 -28.62 -4.08 -1.23
CA ASP A 18 -28.58 -4.63 -2.60
C ASP A 18 -27.16 -4.49 -3.22
N TRP A 19 -26.48 -3.39 -2.94
CA TRP A 19 -25.08 -3.20 -3.34
C TRP A 19 -24.11 -4.05 -2.53
N GLN A 20 -24.35 -4.26 -1.24
CA GLN A 20 -23.57 -5.19 -0.43
C GLN A 20 -23.71 -6.62 -0.95
N GLN A 21 -24.93 -7.05 -1.24
CA GLN A 21 -25.23 -8.36 -1.82
C GLN A 21 -24.51 -8.55 -3.15
N LYS A 22 -24.58 -7.56 -4.05
CA LYS A 22 -23.89 -7.57 -5.35
C LYS A 22 -22.35 -7.50 -5.22
N ALA A 23 -21.84 -6.79 -4.23
CA ALA A 23 -20.40 -6.77 -3.94
C ALA A 23 -19.92 -8.12 -3.38
N TYR A 24 -20.72 -8.81 -2.56
CA TYR A 24 -20.45 -10.17 -2.10
C TYR A 24 -20.54 -11.18 -3.25
N GLU A 25 -21.59 -11.13 -4.06
CA GLU A 25 -21.76 -12.01 -5.23
C GLU A 25 -20.66 -11.80 -6.26
N PHE A 26 -20.19 -10.57 -6.43
CA PHE A 26 -19.07 -10.23 -7.30
C PHE A 26 -17.73 -10.69 -6.71
N SER A 27 -17.52 -10.56 -5.40
CA SER A 27 -16.34 -11.07 -4.68
C SER A 27 -16.28 -12.61 -4.71
N ASP A 28 -17.43 -13.27 -4.53
CA ASP A 28 -17.54 -14.72 -4.59
C ASP A 28 -17.47 -15.22 -6.04
N GLY A 29 -18.02 -14.48 -7.01
CA GLY A 29 -17.85 -14.74 -8.43
C GLY A 29 -16.39 -14.58 -8.90
N LEU A 30 -15.67 -13.60 -8.36
CA LEU A 30 -14.24 -13.44 -8.59
C LEU A 30 -13.44 -14.58 -7.97
N LYS A 31 -13.76 -15.01 -6.73
CA LYS A 31 -13.18 -16.22 -6.11
C LYS A 31 -13.42 -17.46 -6.93
N ALA A 32 -14.65 -17.70 -7.36
CA ALA A 32 -15.02 -18.86 -8.18
C ALA A 32 -14.31 -18.84 -9.55
N SER A 33 -14.19 -17.67 -10.19
CA SER A 33 -13.44 -17.53 -11.45
C SER A 33 -11.94 -17.76 -11.25
N LEU A 34 -11.40 -17.36 -10.09
CA LEU A 34 -10.01 -17.53 -9.73
C LEU A 34 -9.69 -19.00 -9.39
N GLU A 35 -10.63 -19.71 -8.76
CA GLU A 35 -10.53 -21.16 -8.46
C GLU A 35 -10.71 -22.02 -9.72
N ALA A 36 -11.52 -21.56 -10.68
CA ALA A 36 -11.69 -22.23 -11.98
C ALA A 36 -10.45 -22.09 -12.88
N GLU A 37 -9.76 -20.94 -12.87
CA GLU A 37 -8.48 -20.78 -13.58
C GLU A 37 -7.36 -21.64 -12.96
N ASP A 38 -7.31 -21.76 -11.63
CA ASP A 38 -6.34 -22.62 -10.95
C ASP A 38 -6.61 -24.13 -11.24
N ALA A 39 -7.87 -24.53 -11.43
CA ALA A 39 -8.25 -25.88 -11.82
C ALA A 39 -7.83 -26.23 -13.27
N LEU A 40 -7.96 -25.27 -14.19
CA LEU A 40 -7.55 -25.44 -15.60
C LEU A 40 -6.03 -25.54 -15.77
N VAL A 41 -5.26 -24.84 -14.93
CA VAL A 41 -3.78 -24.92 -14.94
C VAL A 41 -3.26 -26.23 -14.36
N SER A 42 -4.02 -26.88 -13.47
CA SER A 42 -3.62 -28.16 -12.86
C SER A 42 -3.88 -29.39 -13.74
N GLU A 43 -4.72 -29.27 -14.76
CA GLU A 43 -5.00 -30.41 -15.69
C GLU A 43 -4.01 -30.50 -16.87
N ASP A 44 -3.20 -29.44 -17.14
CA ASP A 44 -2.27 -29.43 -18.27
C ASP A 44 -0.81 -29.85 -17.90
N SER A 45 -0.58 -30.38 -16.71
CA SER A 45 0.75 -30.86 -16.26
C SER A 45 0.93 -32.39 -16.28
N GLY A 46 0.23 -33.09 -17.14
CA GLY A 46 0.33 -34.54 -17.32
C GLY A 46 0.90 -34.94 -18.67
N ILE A 47 2.19 -34.73 -18.94
CA ILE A 47 2.91 -35.43 -20.01
C ILE A 47 4.23 -35.97 -19.47
N GLU A 48 4.35 -37.29 -19.65
CA GLU A 48 5.41 -38.16 -19.19
C GLU A 48 6.78 -37.90 -19.79
N THR A 49 7.78 -38.14 -18.97
CA THR A 49 9.20 -38.20 -19.29
C THR A 49 9.57 -39.43 -20.11
N THR A 50 10.30 -39.25 -21.20
CA THR A 50 11.32 -40.21 -21.64
C THR A 50 12.49 -39.46 -22.22
N GLY A 51 13.66 -39.58 -21.61
CA GLY A 51 14.97 -39.23 -22.18
C GLY A 51 15.49 -40.44 -23.03
N PRO A 52 16.73 -40.52 -23.51
CA PRO A 52 17.88 -39.64 -23.23
C PRO A 52 18.71 -39.31 -24.53
N SER A 53 19.76 -38.55 -24.38
CA SER A 53 21.12 -38.79 -24.99
C SER A 53 21.84 -37.52 -25.50
N GLU A 54 22.98 -37.34 -24.92
CA GLU A 54 24.23 -36.64 -25.27
C GLU A 54 24.43 -36.12 -26.71
N ASN A 55 24.95 -34.89 -26.84
CA ASN A 55 26.27 -34.68 -27.43
C ASN A 55 26.81 -33.26 -27.17
N THR A 56 28.06 -33.27 -26.73
CA THR A 56 29.06 -32.19 -26.67
C THR A 56 29.44 -31.64 -28.03
N GLU A 57 29.72 -30.34 -28.13
CA GLU A 57 30.87 -29.81 -28.86
C GLU A 57 31.15 -28.34 -28.50
N ASP A 58 32.42 -28.11 -28.15
CA ASP A 58 33.09 -26.85 -27.89
C ASP A 58 33.18 -25.94 -29.11
N ILE A 59 33.36 -24.63 -28.94
CA ILE A 59 34.31 -23.76 -29.68
C ILE A 59 34.42 -22.37 -29.01
N GLU A 60 35.59 -22.13 -28.49
CA GLU A 60 36.51 -21.00 -28.33
C GLU A 60 36.08 -19.53 -28.58
N THR A 61 36.44 -18.73 -27.60
CA THR A 61 37.18 -17.44 -27.52
C THR A 61 37.28 -16.49 -28.72
N SER A 62 37.02 -15.20 -28.44
CA SER A 62 37.94 -14.14 -28.87
C SER A 62 37.77 -12.84 -28.08
N ASP A 63 38.87 -12.43 -27.48
CA ASP A 63 39.20 -11.13 -26.90
C ASP A 63 39.07 -9.96 -27.88
N ASN A 64 38.69 -8.78 -27.39
CA ASN A 64 39.37 -7.55 -27.78
C ASN A 64 39.19 -6.41 -26.73
N GLN A 65 40.28 -6.15 -26.02
CA GLN A 65 40.56 -4.89 -25.30
C GLN A 65 40.86 -3.77 -26.30
N LYS A 66 40.44 -2.57 -26.01
CA LYS A 66 41.18 -1.34 -26.32
C LYS A 66 40.94 -0.26 -25.29
N ASP A 67 42.02 0.04 -24.59
CA ASP A 67 42.30 1.23 -23.79
C ASP A 67 42.23 2.52 -24.62
N PHE A 68 41.81 3.61 -23.98
CA PHE A 68 42.38 4.92 -24.27
C PHE A 68 42.43 5.80 -23.02
N VAL A 69 43.59 6.47 -22.89
CA VAL A 69 44.25 7.12 -21.79
C VAL A 69 43.72 8.57 -21.57
N ALA A 70 43.91 9.05 -20.35
CA ALA A 70 43.64 10.35 -19.78
C ALA A 70 44.38 11.54 -20.43
N SER A 71 43.90 12.73 -20.25
CA SER A 71 44.77 13.91 -20.09
C SER A 71 44.09 15.02 -19.24
N ASP A 72 44.84 15.47 -18.26
CA ASP A 72 44.62 16.60 -17.34
C ASP A 72 44.57 17.98 -18.02
N ALA A 73 43.84 18.91 -17.43
CA ALA A 73 44.37 20.26 -17.15
C ALA A 73 43.45 21.06 -16.24
N ALA A 74 44.03 21.52 -15.14
CA ALA A 74 43.47 22.45 -14.14
C ALA A 74 43.30 23.89 -14.71
N ASN A 75 42.34 24.65 -14.21
CA ASN A 75 42.60 26.03 -13.78
C ASN A 75 41.56 26.55 -12.77
N ASN A 76 42.06 27.07 -11.68
CA ASN A 76 41.40 27.82 -10.62
C ASN A 76 40.86 29.15 -11.11
N THR A 77 39.69 29.58 -10.62
CA THR A 77 39.46 30.97 -10.20
C THR A 77 38.35 31.02 -9.14
N ASP A 78 38.71 31.52 -7.98
CA ASP A 78 37.84 31.94 -6.88
C ASP A 78 36.81 32.97 -7.32
N THR A 79 35.54 32.79 -6.97
CA THR A 79 34.62 33.90 -6.71
C THR A 79 33.61 33.41 -5.66
N ALA A 80 33.75 33.94 -4.45
CA ALA A 80 32.80 33.79 -3.37
C ALA A 80 31.43 34.39 -3.76
N ALA A 81 30.42 33.55 -3.90
CA ALA A 81 29.03 34.00 -3.91
C ALA A 81 28.32 33.20 -2.83
N SER A 82 27.79 33.93 -1.86
CA SER A 82 26.96 33.49 -0.76
C SER A 82 25.81 32.59 -1.26
N GLU A 83 25.84 31.31 -0.85
CA GLU A 83 24.73 30.37 -1.07
C GLU A 83 23.53 30.79 -0.24
N PRO A 84 22.31 30.85 -0.83
CA PRO A 84 21.09 30.82 -0.03
C PRO A 84 20.98 29.44 0.58
N SER A 85 20.91 29.38 1.89
CA SER A 85 20.63 28.16 2.66
C SER A 85 19.28 27.60 2.23
N ASN A 86 19.28 26.73 1.23
CA ASN A 86 18.18 25.80 0.93
C ASN A 86 18.25 24.67 1.96
N GLN A 87 17.68 24.91 3.14
CA GLN A 87 17.18 23.84 3.97
C GLN A 87 15.95 23.27 3.25
N ALA A 88 16.19 22.44 2.22
CA ALA A 88 15.23 21.46 1.82
C ALA A 88 15.08 20.51 3.01
N ASP A 89 13.96 20.66 3.71
CA ASP A 89 13.48 19.84 4.80
C ASP A 89 13.63 18.36 4.37
N GLN A 90 14.60 17.67 4.97
CA GLN A 90 14.76 16.23 4.75
C GLN A 90 13.48 15.63 5.29
N SER A 91 12.64 15.09 4.41
CA SER A 91 11.38 14.43 4.79
C SER A 91 11.65 13.52 5.98
N ALA A 92 10.97 13.78 7.10
CA ALA A 92 11.21 13.11 8.36
C ALA A 92 11.16 11.60 8.13
N THR A 93 12.21 10.88 8.51
CA THR A 93 12.29 9.41 8.35
C THR A 93 11.43 8.68 9.37
N GLN A 94 10.96 9.39 10.39
CA GLN A 94 10.10 8.89 11.46
C GLN A 94 9.06 9.95 11.86
N VAL A 95 7.87 9.49 12.25
CA VAL A 95 6.85 10.31 12.91
C VAL A 95 7.13 10.39 14.42
N VAL A 96 6.75 11.48 15.05
CA VAL A 96 6.95 11.68 16.49
C VAL A 96 5.65 11.48 17.24
N LEU A 97 5.67 10.63 18.25
CA LEU A 97 4.52 10.36 19.12
C LEU A 97 4.86 10.71 20.57
N LYS A 98 4.00 11.51 21.21
CA LYS A 98 4.13 11.94 22.60
C LYS A 98 3.10 11.24 23.48
N LYS A 99 3.31 11.29 24.80
CA LYS A 99 2.33 10.80 25.77
C LYS A 99 0.96 11.47 25.56
N GLY A 100 -0.11 10.66 25.54
CA GLY A 100 -1.49 11.12 25.30
C GLY A 100 -1.87 11.17 23.82
N ASN A 101 -0.92 11.09 22.89
CA ASN A 101 -1.24 10.97 21.48
C ASN A 101 -1.83 9.61 21.13
N LYS A 102 -2.61 9.58 20.04
CA LYS A 102 -3.22 8.37 19.47
C LYS A 102 -2.73 8.09 18.07
N VAL A 103 -2.80 6.83 17.67
CA VAL A 103 -2.55 6.37 16.30
C VAL A 103 -3.87 5.95 15.67
N PHE A 104 -4.11 6.36 14.43
CA PHE A 104 -5.28 5.97 13.64
C PHE A 104 -4.87 5.06 12.49
N PHE A 105 -5.54 3.90 12.37
CA PHE A 105 -5.36 2.93 11.29
C PHE A 105 -6.54 3.01 10.32
N ALA A 106 -6.25 3.33 9.06
CA ALA A 106 -7.20 3.40 7.95
C ALA A 106 -6.74 2.47 6.83
N GLY A 107 -7.65 1.65 6.29
CA GLY A 107 -7.30 0.74 5.23
C GLY A 107 -8.29 -0.39 5.01
N ASP A 108 -7.96 -1.27 4.09
CA ASP A 108 -8.77 -2.42 3.72
C ASP A 108 -8.43 -3.69 4.54
N SER A 109 -8.66 -4.86 3.96
CA SER A 109 -8.34 -6.15 4.61
C SER A 109 -6.85 -6.35 4.89
N LEU A 110 -5.96 -5.67 4.16
CA LEU A 110 -4.52 -5.71 4.45
C LEU A 110 -4.23 -5.02 5.78
N MET A 111 -4.82 -3.85 6.02
CA MET A 111 -4.70 -3.14 7.29
C MET A 111 -5.37 -3.90 8.43
N GLN A 112 -6.51 -4.55 8.19
CA GLN A 112 -7.18 -5.39 9.23
C GLN A 112 -6.26 -6.50 9.75
N GLY A 113 -5.41 -7.05 8.90
CA GLY A 113 -4.43 -8.06 9.33
C GLY A 113 -3.28 -7.47 10.15
N VAL A 114 -2.80 -6.28 9.79
CA VAL A 114 -1.59 -5.68 10.37
C VAL A 114 -1.87 -4.85 11.61
N ALA A 115 -2.93 -4.03 11.60
CA ALA A 115 -3.23 -3.09 12.68
C ALA A 115 -3.31 -3.73 14.07
N PRO A 116 -3.91 -4.92 14.29
CA PRO A 116 -3.98 -5.52 15.62
C PRO A 116 -2.61 -5.78 16.27
N PHE A 117 -1.58 -6.11 15.47
CA PHE A 117 -0.23 -6.31 15.98
C PHE A 117 0.42 -5.00 16.39
N VAL A 118 0.25 -3.94 15.58
CA VAL A 118 0.73 -2.59 15.92
C VAL A 118 0.00 -2.06 17.17
N GLN A 119 -1.33 -2.19 17.24
CA GLN A 119 -2.14 -1.78 18.39
C GLN A 119 -1.69 -2.45 19.69
N LYS A 120 -1.38 -3.76 19.60
CA LYS A 120 -0.87 -4.51 20.76
C LYS A 120 0.47 -3.93 21.25
N HIS A 121 1.43 -3.69 20.35
CA HIS A 121 2.73 -3.10 20.68
C HIS A 121 2.59 -1.70 21.28
N LEU A 122 1.84 -0.82 20.62
CA LEU A 122 1.56 0.54 21.07
C LEU A 122 1.00 0.56 22.51
N LYS A 123 0.02 -0.31 22.78
CA LYS A 123 -0.63 -0.37 24.11
C LYS A 123 0.28 -0.96 25.18
N GLN A 124 0.96 -2.09 24.87
CA GLN A 124 1.72 -2.84 25.87
C GLN A 124 3.05 -2.17 26.22
N GLU A 125 3.76 -1.62 25.26
CA GLU A 125 5.10 -1.09 25.46
C GLU A 125 5.10 0.43 25.73
N TYR A 126 4.16 1.17 25.14
CA TYR A 126 4.14 2.63 25.21
C TYR A 126 2.88 3.22 25.87
N GLY A 127 1.86 2.40 26.22
CA GLY A 127 0.60 2.87 26.77
C GLY A 127 -0.23 3.74 25.80
N VAL A 128 0.12 3.70 24.50
CA VAL A 128 -0.53 4.52 23.46
C VAL A 128 -1.85 3.90 23.04
N GLN A 129 -2.88 4.73 22.98
CA GLN A 129 -4.21 4.36 22.48
C GLN A 129 -4.25 4.47 20.95
N SER A 130 -5.18 3.75 20.34
CA SER A 130 -5.35 3.80 18.88
C SER A 130 -6.80 3.65 18.45
N VAL A 131 -7.13 4.23 17.30
CA VAL A 131 -8.39 4.07 16.58
C VAL A 131 -8.13 3.18 15.38
N ASN A 132 -8.92 2.14 15.18
CA ASN A 132 -8.81 1.26 14.02
C ASN A 132 -10.15 1.18 13.31
N LEU A 133 -10.23 1.78 12.12
CA LEU A 133 -11.40 1.77 11.24
C LEU A 133 -11.16 0.94 9.98
N SER A 134 -10.11 0.11 9.95
CA SER A 134 -9.85 -0.75 8.80
C SER A 134 -11.07 -1.61 8.46
N LYS A 135 -11.41 -1.67 7.17
CA LYS A 135 -12.64 -2.29 6.69
C LYS A 135 -12.36 -3.05 5.39
N GLN A 136 -12.60 -4.37 5.43
CA GLN A 136 -12.41 -5.23 4.26
C GLN A 136 -13.23 -4.76 3.05
N SER A 137 -12.74 -5.08 1.85
CA SER A 137 -13.39 -4.78 0.56
C SER A 137 -13.61 -3.29 0.31
N THR A 138 -12.90 -2.40 1.00
CA THR A 138 -12.92 -0.96 0.78
C THR A 138 -11.68 -0.49 0.03
N GLY A 139 -11.81 0.67 -0.62
CA GLY A 139 -10.73 1.33 -1.36
C GLY A 139 -11.11 2.77 -1.67
N LEU A 140 -10.35 3.41 -2.55
CA LEU A 140 -10.62 4.77 -2.99
C LEU A 140 -11.52 4.84 -4.23
N SER A 141 -11.69 3.72 -4.98
CA SER A 141 -12.41 3.72 -6.25
C SER A 141 -13.94 3.86 -6.10
N TYR A 142 -14.51 3.47 -4.97
CA TYR A 142 -15.96 3.46 -4.73
C TYR A 142 -16.39 4.24 -3.48
N PRO A 143 -16.32 5.59 -3.48
CA PRO A 143 -16.67 6.40 -2.31
C PRO A 143 -18.13 6.29 -1.89
N ASN A 144 -19.05 5.92 -2.80
CA ASN A 144 -20.45 5.66 -2.46
C ASN A 144 -20.63 4.40 -1.59
N PHE A 145 -19.70 3.44 -1.67
CA PHE A 145 -19.68 2.27 -0.80
C PHE A 145 -19.01 2.60 0.52
N PHE A 146 -17.81 3.22 0.47
CA PHE A 146 -17.10 3.69 1.64
C PHE A 146 -16.14 4.83 1.26
N ASP A 147 -16.37 6.02 1.81
CA ASP A 147 -15.61 7.22 1.52
C ASP A 147 -14.47 7.38 2.54
N TRP A 148 -13.28 6.86 2.23
CA TRP A 148 -12.10 6.97 3.08
C TRP A 148 -11.68 8.41 3.35
N PRO A 149 -11.57 9.32 2.37
CA PRO A 149 -11.25 10.73 2.61
C PRO A 149 -12.18 11.36 3.63
N LYS A 150 -13.50 11.21 3.46
CA LYS A 150 -14.50 11.73 4.39
C LYS A 150 -14.42 11.09 5.77
N THR A 151 -14.23 9.76 5.83
CA THR A 151 -14.12 9.02 7.09
C THR A 151 -12.91 9.47 7.90
N ILE A 152 -11.77 9.65 7.23
CA ILE A 152 -10.53 10.13 7.87
C ILE A 152 -10.73 11.56 8.38
N GLU A 153 -11.20 12.48 7.53
CA GLU A 153 -11.47 13.87 7.91
C GLU A 153 -12.37 13.95 9.16
N GLN A 154 -13.50 13.24 9.15
CA GLN A 154 -14.44 13.22 10.27
C GLN A 154 -13.84 12.60 11.54
N THR A 155 -12.98 11.59 11.40
CA THR A 155 -12.32 10.94 12.53
C THR A 155 -11.30 11.89 13.17
N LEU A 156 -10.47 12.54 12.37
CA LEU A 156 -9.48 13.50 12.85
C LEU A 156 -10.14 14.70 13.56
N GLN A 157 -11.27 15.15 13.03
CA GLN A 157 -12.06 16.21 13.66
C GLN A 157 -12.62 15.79 15.04
N LYS A 158 -13.05 14.53 15.21
CA LYS A 158 -13.65 14.01 16.45
C LYS A 158 -12.61 13.61 17.49
N GLU A 159 -11.44 13.19 17.05
CA GLU A 159 -10.36 12.62 17.87
C GLU A 159 -9.10 13.50 17.77
N PRO A 160 -9.08 14.68 18.40
CA PRO A 160 -7.99 15.65 18.26
C PRO A 160 -6.66 15.18 18.84
N ASP A 161 -6.64 14.09 19.59
CA ASP A 161 -5.41 13.48 20.13
C ASP A 161 -4.69 12.59 19.10
N ILE A 162 -5.29 12.30 17.96
CA ILE A 162 -4.61 11.57 16.87
C ILE A 162 -3.49 12.44 16.33
N ARG A 163 -2.27 11.86 16.27
CA ARG A 163 -1.07 12.52 15.70
C ARG A 163 -0.37 11.71 14.64
N VAL A 164 -0.76 10.44 14.49
CA VAL A 164 -0.25 9.56 13.45
C VAL A 164 -1.42 8.85 12.78
N LEU A 165 -1.46 8.91 11.45
CA LEU A 165 -2.37 8.16 10.58
C LEU A 165 -1.55 7.13 9.81
N VAL A 166 -1.92 5.86 9.92
CA VAL A 166 -1.32 4.76 9.16
C VAL A 166 -2.33 4.30 8.12
N VAL A 167 -1.95 4.35 6.83
CA VAL A 167 -2.84 4.01 5.70
C VAL A 167 -2.31 2.79 4.95
N PHE A 168 -3.19 1.84 4.63
CA PHE A 168 -2.89 0.69 3.78
C PHE A 168 -4.08 0.35 2.90
N LEU A 169 -4.04 0.75 1.63
CA LEU A 169 -5.09 0.59 0.62
C LEU A 169 -4.47 0.15 -0.71
N GLY A 170 -5.24 -0.53 -1.55
CA GLY A 170 -4.79 -0.84 -2.90
C GLY A 170 -5.51 -1.97 -3.61
N PRO A 171 -5.52 -3.23 -3.10
CA PRO A 171 -6.02 -4.38 -3.86
C PRO A 171 -7.47 -4.29 -4.34
N ASN A 172 -8.27 -3.44 -3.70
CA ASN A 172 -9.67 -3.22 -4.06
C ASN A 172 -9.88 -2.04 -5.02
N ASP A 173 -8.80 -1.40 -5.51
CA ASP A 173 -8.88 -0.16 -6.28
C ASP A 173 -8.77 -0.28 -7.81
N PRO A 174 -8.25 -1.38 -8.42
CA PRO A 174 -8.00 -1.44 -9.86
C PRO A 174 -9.27 -1.65 -10.69
N TRP A 175 -10.26 -0.76 -10.51
CA TRP A 175 -11.55 -0.82 -11.19
C TRP A 175 -11.89 0.49 -11.88
N ASP A 176 -12.68 0.37 -12.95
CA ASP A 176 -13.37 1.52 -13.53
C ASP A 176 -14.33 2.10 -12.49
N PHE A 177 -14.34 3.40 -12.27
CA PHE A 177 -15.29 3.97 -11.32
C PHE A 177 -16.24 5.01 -11.94
N PRO A 178 -17.46 5.11 -11.38
CA PRO A 178 -18.48 5.98 -11.94
C PRO A 178 -18.18 7.46 -11.65
N MET A 179 -18.34 8.30 -12.67
CA MET A 179 -18.33 9.76 -12.59
C MET A 179 -19.56 10.32 -13.28
N GLY A 180 -20.63 10.53 -12.51
CA GLY A 180 -21.93 10.91 -13.06
C GLY A 180 -22.49 9.84 -13.99
N LYS A 181 -22.64 10.16 -15.30
CA LYS A 181 -23.15 9.23 -16.33
C LYS A 181 -22.04 8.45 -17.05
N LYS A 182 -20.78 8.69 -16.73
CA LYS A 182 -19.61 8.06 -17.38
C LYS A 182 -18.86 7.18 -16.38
N TYR A 183 -18.09 6.23 -16.93
CA TYR A 183 -17.11 5.48 -16.17
C TYR A 183 -15.71 5.93 -16.56
N LEU A 184 -14.87 6.25 -15.59
CA LEU A 184 -13.44 6.43 -15.79
C LEU A 184 -12.80 5.05 -15.84
N LYS A 185 -12.11 4.77 -16.93
CA LYS A 185 -11.42 3.49 -17.13
C LYS A 185 -10.16 3.46 -16.30
N PHE A 186 -9.92 2.34 -15.61
CA PHE A 186 -8.72 2.12 -14.81
C PHE A 186 -7.45 2.46 -15.60
N ALA A 187 -6.53 3.16 -14.92
CA ALA A 187 -5.23 3.57 -15.46
C ALA A 187 -5.28 4.55 -16.66
N THR A 188 -6.44 5.18 -16.96
CA THR A 188 -6.46 6.35 -17.84
C THR A 188 -6.02 7.61 -17.09
N PRO A 189 -5.54 8.67 -17.78
CA PRO A 189 -5.15 9.93 -17.12
C PRO A 189 -6.28 10.53 -16.27
N GLU A 190 -7.53 10.46 -16.72
CA GLU A 190 -8.69 10.96 -15.98
C GLU A 190 -8.95 10.14 -14.71
N TRP A 191 -8.81 8.82 -14.80
CA TRP A 191 -8.93 7.92 -13.66
C TRP A 191 -7.83 8.22 -12.63
N GLU A 192 -6.58 8.33 -13.07
CA GLU A 192 -5.44 8.63 -12.22
C GLU A 192 -5.61 9.97 -11.52
N ALA A 193 -6.00 11.02 -12.26
CA ALA A 193 -6.22 12.35 -11.70
C ALA A 193 -7.26 12.34 -10.58
N GLU A 194 -8.39 11.63 -10.77
CA GLU A 194 -9.45 11.52 -9.76
C GLU A 194 -9.03 10.63 -8.59
N TYR A 195 -8.35 9.51 -8.85
CA TYR A 195 -7.81 8.65 -7.81
C TYR A 195 -6.82 9.40 -6.90
N LEU A 196 -5.86 10.10 -7.49
CA LEU A 196 -4.89 10.90 -6.77
C LEU A 196 -5.50 12.13 -6.08
N ASN A 197 -6.61 12.68 -6.60
CA ASN A 197 -7.37 13.70 -5.89
C ASN A 197 -7.91 13.17 -4.55
N ARG A 198 -8.39 11.92 -4.52
CA ARG A 198 -8.85 11.27 -3.28
C ARG A 198 -7.69 11.01 -2.30
N VAL A 199 -6.52 10.63 -2.82
CA VAL A 199 -5.29 10.50 -2.00
C VAL A 199 -4.91 11.84 -1.37
N ARG A 200 -4.87 12.92 -2.17
CA ARG A 200 -4.54 14.27 -1.68
C ARG A 200 -5.52 14.73 -0.60
N ARG A 201 -6.81 14.48 -0.75
CA ARG A 201 -7.81 14.82 0.30
C ARG A 201 -7.47 14.16 1.64
N ILE A 202 -6.95 12.93 1.65
CA ILE A 202 -6.50 12.26 2.89
C ILE A 202 -5.28 12.99 3.47
N LEU A 203 -4.31 13.32 2.63
CA LEU A 203 -3.08 14.01 3.06
C LEU A 203 -3.38 15.43 3.56
N ASP A 204 -4.27 16.15 2.88
CA ASP A 204 -4.71 17.49 3.26
C ASP A 204 -5.48 17.48 4.60
N ALA A 205 -6.35 16.48 4.80
CA ALA A 205 -7.05 16.30 6.07
C ALA A 205 -6.06 16.03 7.22
N ALA A 206 -5.07 15.17 7.00
CA ALA A 206 -4.02 14.92 7.99
C ALA A 206 -3.20 16.19 8.29
N SER A 207 -2.77 16.91 7.27
CA SER A 207 -2.03 18.18 7.42
C SER A 207 -2.83 19.24 8.17
N THR A 208 -4.12 19.38 7.86
CA THR A 208 -5.02 20.35 8.53
C THR A 208 -5.15 20.10 10.03
N HIS A 209 -4.98 18.86 10.48
CA HIS A 209 -5.10 18.45 11.87
C HIS A 209 -3.75 18.16 12.56
N ASP A 210 -2.63 18.57 11.98
CA ASP A 210 -1.26 18.28 12.48
C ASP A 210 -1.00 16.79 12.69
N VAL A 211 -1.48 15.95 11.77
CA VAL A 211 -1.33 14.49 11.81
C VAL A 211 -0.28 14.05 10.81
N GLN A 212 0.74 13.35 11.28
CA GLN A 212 1.76 12.76 10.44
C GLN A 212 1.27 11.45 9.81
N VAL A 213 1.62 11.21 8.56
CA VAL A 213 1.12 10.04 7.82
C VAL A 213 2.24 9.03 7.56
N ILE A 214 1.95 7.75 7.81
CA ILE A 214 2.70 6.60 7.33
C ILE A 214 1.80 5.87 6.33
N TRP A 215 2.18 5.84 5.06
CA TRP A 215 1.44 5.14 4.02
C TRP A 215 2.21 3.91 3.56
N LEU A 216 1.59 2.74 3.70
CA LEU A 216 2.20 1.48 3.27
C LEU A 216 2.06 1.31 1.76
N GLY A 217 3.17 1.01 1.09
CA GLY A 217 3.19 0.63 -0.31
C GLY A 217 2.50 -0.72 -0.54
N ILE A 218 2.10 -0.97 -1.77
CA ILE A 218 1.37 -2.18 -2.13
C ILE A 218 2.36 -3.30 -2.45
N PRO A 219 2.28 -4.47 -1.81
CA PRO A 219 3.18 -5.58 -2.05
C PRO A 219 2.96 -6.24 -3.42
N TYR A 220 3.91 -7.04 -3.87
CA TYR A 220 3.72 -7.91 -5.03
C TYR A 220 2.57 -8.89 -4.81
N MET A 221 1.83 -9.21 -5.88
CA MET A 221 0.68 -10.11 -5.87
C MET A 221 0.99 -11.37 -6.68
N LYS A 222 0.44 -12.51 -6.25
CA LYS A 222 0.67 -13.81 -6.90
C LYS A 222 0.15 -13.84 -8.32
N LYS A 223 -1.04 -13.28 -8.58
CA LYS A 223 -1.65 -13.26 -9.90
C LYS A 223 -1.04 -12.15 -10.74
N ALA A 224 -0.49 -12.49 -11.92
CA ALA A 224 0.24 -11.59 -12.79
C ALA A 224 -0.55 -10.31 -13.13
N LYS A 225 -1.82 -10.44 -13.55
CA LYS A 225 -2.67 -9.28 -13.88
C LYS A 225 -2.89 -8.36 -12.68
N LEU A 226 -3.19 -8.90 -11.50
CA LEU A 226 -3.35 -8.10 -10.30
C LEU A 226 -2.02 -7.46 -9.89
N ASN A 227 -0.92 -8.19 -10.03
CA ASN A 227 0.42 -7.66 -9.75
C ASN A 227 0.76 -6.46 -10.64
N GLU A 228 0.51 -6.53 -11.94
CA GLU A 228 0.69 -5.41 -12.87
C GLU A 228 -0.12 -4.18 -12.43
N GLN A 229 -1.41 -4.38 -12.09
CA GLN A 229 -2.27 -3.32 -11.61
C GLN A 229 -1.75 -2.71 -10.30
N MET A 230 -1.27 -3.55 -9.38
CA MET A 230 -0.71 -3.10 -8.10
C MET A 230 0.62 -2.35 -8.27
N ARG A 231 1.48 -2.76 -9.20
CA ARG A 231 2.71 -2.00 -9.51
C ARG A 231 2.39 -0.61 -10.07
N TYR A 232 1.37 -0.50 -10.91
CA TYR A 232 0.90 0.79 -11.39
C TYR A 232 0.39 1.67 -10.22
N LEU A 233 -0.50 1.14 -9.37
CA LEU A 233 -1.02 1.87 -8.22
C LEU A 233 0.09 2.27 -7.23
N ASP A 234 0.99 1.37 -6.90
CA ASP A 234 2.11 1.61 -6.00
C ASP A 234 2.99 2.77 -6.50
N LYS A 235 3.26 2.81 -7.81
CA LYS A 235 4.04 3.87 -8.45
C LYS A 235 3.38 5.24 -8.33
N ILE A 236 2.08 5.36 -8.64
CA ILE A 236 1.39 6.66 -8.59
C ILE A 236 1.14 7.11 -7.15
N LEU A 237 0.89 6.17 -6.23
CA LEU A 237 0.77 6.44 -4.80
C LEU A 237 2.10 6.94 -4.21
N SER A 238 3.20 6.22 -4.44
CA SER A 238 4.50 6.61 -3.93
C SER A 238 4.92 7.99 -4.41
N GLY A 239 4.69 8.30 -5.71
CA GLY A 239 4.98 9.61 -6.28
C GLY A 239 4.16 10.76 -5.67
N THR A 240 2.95 10.47 -5.19
CA THR A 240 2.06 11.48 -4.58
C THR A 240 2.29 11.62 -3.08
N VAL A 241 2.57 10.51 -2.38
CA VAL A 241 2.67 10.46 -0.92
C VAL A 241 4.06 10.86 -0.42
N SER A 242 5.13 10.34 -1.03
CA SER A 242 6.52 10.52 -0.55
C SER A 242 6.97 11.97 -0.37
N PRO A 243 6.48 12.97 -1.15
CA PRO A 243 6.90 14.36 -0.94
C PRO A 243 6.42 14.98 0.37
N GLN A 244 5.39 14.42 1.02
CA GLN A 244 4.74 15.04 2.17
C GLN A 244 4.41 14.08 3.33
N ALA A 245 4.73 12.79 3.17
CA ALA A 245 4.44 11.76 4.17
C ALA A 245 5.48 10.63 4.10
N ILE A 246 5.52 9.79 5.13
CA ILE A 246 6.37 8.61 5.12
C ILE A 246 5.74 7.54 4.22
N TRP A 247 6.42 7.23 3.12
CA TRP A 247 6.14 6.06 2.30
C TRP A 247 6.91 4.85 2.84
N LEU A 248 6.19 3.80 3.25
CA LEU A 248 6.77 2.54 3.72
C LEU A 248 6.59 1.46 2.64
N PRO A 249 7.61 1.21 1.80
CA PRO A 249 7.51 0.18 0.76
C PRO A 249 7.40 -1.21 1.38
N THR A 250 6.50 -2.04 0.88
CA THR A 250 6.25 -3.40 1.39
C THR A 250 6.58 -4.50 0.38
N ASP A 251 6.77 -4.15 -0.87
CA ASP A 251 6.99 -5.07 -1.98
C ASP A 251 8.23 -5.94 -1.79
N LYS A 252 9.42 -5.35 -1.80
CA LYS A 252 10.70 -6.06 -1.59
C LYS A 252 10.86 -6.59 -0.17
N LEU A 253 10.20 -5.97 0.82
CA LEU A 253 10.23 -6.40 2.21
C LEU A 253 9.70 -7.83 2.38
N LEU A 254 8.56 -8.13 1.75
CA LEU A 254 7.89 -9.43 1.85
C LEU A 254 8.51 -10.51 0.94
N SER A 255 9.35 -10.12 -0.01
CA SER A 255 10.07 -11.02 -0.91
C SER A 255 11.58 -11.13 -0.60
N ASN A 256 12.00 -10.64 0.58
CA ASN A 256 13.40 -10.62 1.02
C ASN A 256 14.35 -9.94 0.02
N GLY A 257 13.90 -8.81 -0.55
CA GLY A 257 14.66 -8.01 -1.50
C GLY A 257 14.44 -8.34 -2.97
N ALA A 258 13.75 -9.45 -3.30
CA ALA A 258 13.43 -9.77 -4.69
C ALA A 258 12.35 -8.83 -5.26
N GLU A 259 12.37 -8.61 -6.57
CA GLU A 259 11.41 -7.77 -7.30
C GLU A 259 10.24 -8.58 -7.85
N GLU A 260 9.80 -9.58 -7.09
CA GLU A 260 8.72 -10.50 -7.46
C GLU A 260 7.95 -10.98 -6.24
N TYR A 261 6.79 -11.59 -6.49
CA TYR A 261 6.00 -12.22 -5.45
C TYR A 261 6.70 -13.47 -4.91
N ALA A 262 6.72 -13.61 -3.57
CA ALA A 262 7.16 -14.82 -2.89
C ALA A 262 6.17 -15.23 -1.82
N ASP A 263 5.70 -16.49 -1.82
CA ASP A 263 4.88 -17.05 -0.73
C ASP A 263 5.68 -17.13 0.57
N SER A 264 6.94 -17.53 0.45
CA SER A 264 7.86 -17.78 1.55
C SER A 264 9.26 -17.34 1.16
N VAL A 265 10.04 -16.91 2.11
CA VAL A 265 11.42 -16.48 1.93
C VAL A 265 12.35 -17.19 2.90
N LYS A 266 13.62 -17.30 2.56
CA LYS A 266 14.65 -17.86 3.45
C LYS A 266 15.33 -16.72 4.22
N VAL A 267 15.11 -16.69 5.53
CA VAL A 267 15.72 -15.72 6.45
C VAL A 267 16.54 -16.48 7.49
N ASN A 268 17.82 -16.18 7.60
CA ASN A 268 18.74 -16.82 8.56
C ASN A 268 18.67 -18.37 8.53
N GLY A 269 18.59 -18.94 7.32
CA GLY A 269 18.55 -20.39 7.12
C GLY A 269 17.17 -21.04 7.31
N LYS A 270 16.16 -20.30 7.80
CA LYS A 270 14.78 -20.79 8.00
C LYS A 270 13.87 -20.30 6.88
N ILE A 271 12.95 -21.16 6.45
CA ILE A 271 11.90 -20.77 5.51
C ILE A 271 10.74 -20.17 6.32
N ILE A 272 10.40 -18.92 6.02
CA ILE A 272 9.31 -18.19 6.65
C ILE A 272 8.27 -17.85 5.58
N ARG A 273 7.03 -18.21 5.84
CA ARG A 273 5.91 -17.85 4.98
C ARG A 273 5.36 -16.51 5.40
N TYR A 274 5.42 -15.51 4.51
CA TYR A 274 4.86 -14.18 4.75
C TYR A 274 3.48 -13.97 4.10
N ARG A 275 3.12 -14.75 3.10
CA ARG A 275 1.86 -14.55 2.35
C ARG A 275 0.85 -15.66 2.62
N SER A 276 -0.42 -15.31 2.60
CA SER A 276 -1.54 -16.27 2.61
C SER A 276 -1.60 -17.05 1.29
N LYS A 277 -2.35 -18.14 1.29
CA LYS A 277 -2.51 -19.01 0.10
C LYS A 277 -3.16 -18.29 -1.08
N ASP A 278 -4.01 -17.29 -0.81
CA ASP A 278 -4.70 -16.47 -1.81
C ASP A 278 -3.75 -15.55 -2.63
N GLY A 279 -2.50 -15.40 -2.19
CA GLY A 279 -1.51 -14.56 -2.87
C GLY A 279 -1.74 -13.06 -2.76
N ILE A 280 -2.67 -12.62 -1.89
CA ILE A 280 -3.02 -11.21 -1.62
C ILE A 280 -2.71 -10.83 -0.18
N HIS A 281 -3.24 -11.59 0.77
CA HIS A 281 -3.10 -11.32 2.21
C HIS A 281 -1.80 -11.86 2.79
N PHE A 282 -1.61 -11.59 4.08
CA PHE A 282 -0.41 -11.99 4.83
C PHE A 282 -0.71 -13.14 5.79
N SER A 283 0.28 -13.99 6.01
CA SER A 283 0.29 -14.89 7.15
C SER A 283 0.50 -14.09 8.46
N ALA A 284 0.38 -14.74 9.61
CA ALA A 284 0.69 -14.10 10.89
C ALA A 284 2.12 -13.55 10.94
N GLU A 285 3.09 -14.24 10.35
CA GLU A 285 4.49 -13.77 10.31
C GLU A 285 4.66 -12.56 9.38
N GLY A 286 3.96 -12.51 8.25
CA GLY A 286 3.95 -11.33 7.38
C GLY A 286 3.30 -10.12 8.05
N GLN A 287 2.20 -10.33 8.79
CA GLN A 287 1.53 -9.27 9.55
C GLN A 287 2.43 -8.70 10.65
N LYS A 288 3.14 -9.57 11.39
CA LYS A 288 4.12 -9.15 12.41
C LYS A 288 5.28 -8.36 11.81
N LEU A 289 5.85 -8.84 10.70
CA LEU A 289 6.93 -8.14 10.02
C LEU A 289 6.51 -6.72 9.61
N LEU A 290 5.33 -6.56 9.02
CA LEU A 290 4.81 -5.25 8.64
C LEU A 290 4.54 -4.37 9.86
N ALA A 291 4.01 -4.94 10.95
CA ALA A 291 3.80 -4.22 12.19
C ALA A 291 5.12 -3.72 12.79
N GLU A 292 6.17 -4.53 12.82
CA GLU A 292 7.51 -4.12 13.25
C GLU A 292 8.03 -2.96 12.38
N LYS A 293 7.86 -3.04 11.06
CA LYS A 293 8.30 -1.96 10.14
C LYS A 293 7.51 -0.66 10.32
N ILE A 294 6.23 -0.73 10.69
CA ILE A 294 5.46 0.46 11.08
C ILE A 294 6.02 1.04 12.38
N MET A 295 6.28 0.21 13.40
CA MET A 295 6.83 0.65 14.68
C MET A 295 8.21 1.31 14.53
N GLU A 296 9.08 0.82 13.63
CA GLU A 296 10.37 1.44 13.30
C GLU A 296 10.22 2.88 12.75
N LYS A 297 9.04 3.24 12.21
CA LYS A 297 8.74 4.58 11.71
C LYS A 297 8.19 5.52 12.77
N ILE A 298 8.00 5.05 14.01
CA ILE A 298 7.44 5.84 15.11
C ILE A 298 8.51 6.10 16.15
N ASN A 299 8.82 7.37 16.39
CA ASN A 299 9.71 7.80 17.45
C ASN A 299 8.87 8.23 18.68
N PHE A 300 9.03 7.51 19.79
CA PHE A 300 8.34 7.81 21.04
C PHE A 300 9.18 8.77 21.89
N THR A 301 8.70 9.98 22.08
CA THR A 301 9.36 10.95 22.97
C THR A 301 8.70 10.89 24.33
N HIS A 302 9.49 10.57 25.36
CA HIS A 302 9.11 10.80 26.73
C HIS A 302 9.35 12.30 27.03
N ASP A 303 8.34 12.99 27.58
CA ASP A 303 8.59 14.30 28.17
C ASP A 303 9.65 14.10 29.27
N THR A 304 10.89 14.44 29.01
CA THR A 304 11.85 14.69 30.06
C THR A 304 11.32 15.91 30.80
N GLN A 305 10.67 15.69 31.94
CA GLN A 305 10.36 16.78 32.85
C GLN A 305 11.66 17.54 33.18
N PRO A 306 11.61 18.88 33.18
CA PRO A 306 12.72 19.70 33.60
C PRO A 306 13.04 19.49 35.10
#